data_3ad5dae7f25ab554445d8a6e7c50bf0e
#
_entry.id   3ad5dae7f25ab554445d8a6e7c50bf0e
#
_cell.length_a   1.000
_cell.length_b   1.000
_cell.length_c   1.000
_cell.angle_alpha   90.00
_cell.angle_beta   90.00
_cell.angle_gamma   90.00
#
_symmetry.space_group_name_H-M   'P 1'
#
loop_
_entity.id
_entity.type
_entity.pdbx_description
1 polymer ?
#
loop_
_entity_poly.entity_id
_entity_poly.type
_entity_poly.pdbx_seq_one_letter_code
_entity_poly.pdbx_strand_id
1 'polypeptide(L)'
;MKSVFSTRDIKLAAILCTLGFEFESPTSPASRIRRESGEESTVFHFLSTSPTGQIADEVMRSFSEGAEFVAAAPESPLAYMLAVLRNRDSLVAVIKSTPRQIVFERNGKIISISEDATDADKKRFAKFI
;
A
#
# COMPACT_ATOMS: atom_id res chain seq x y z
N MET A 1 11.67 17.90 1.45
CA MET A 1 11.50 16.52 0.95
C MET A 1 10.46 15.81 1.80
N LYS A 2 9.44 15.23 1.18
CA LYS A 2 8.38 14.54 1.91
C LYS A 2 8.80 13.08 2.18
N SER A 3 8.68 12.66 3.43
CA SER A 3 8.96 11.27 3.80
C SER A 3 7.80 10.36 3.43
N VAL A 4 8.10 9.12 3.10
CA VAL A 4 7.12 8.11 2.72
C VAL A 4 7.04 7.04 3.81
N PHE A 5 5.82 6.67 4.14
CA PHE A 5 5.53 5.54 5.02
C PHE A 5 4.85 4.45 4.19
N SER A 6 5.40 3.24 4.22
CA SER A 6 4.88 2.12 3.45
C SER A 6 4.42 1.00 4.36
N THR A 7 3.30 0.35 4.03
CA THR A 7 2.76 -0.74 4.83
C THR A 7 2.14 -1.82 3.94
N ARG A 8 2.27 -3.07 4.36
CA ARG A 8 1.59 -4.22 3.75
C ARG A 8 0.26 -4.54 4.43
N ASP A 9 -0.02 -3.90 5.57
CA ASP A 9 -1.21 -4.18 6.35
C ASP A 9 -2.38 -3.34 5.85
N ILE A 10 -3.37 -3.99 5.24
CA ILE A 10 -4.54 -3.30 4.70
C ILE A 10 -5.38 -2.64 5.82
N LYS A 11 -5.36 -3.22 7.02
CA LYS A 11 -6.09 -2.64 8.15
C LYS A 11 -5.46 -1.31 8.57
N LEU A 12 -4.14 -1.30 8.71
CA LEU A 12 -3.40 -0.07 9.02
C LEU A 12 -3.58 0.96 7.90
N ALA A 13 -3.50 0.53 6.63
CA ALA A 13 -3.71 1.43 5.50
C ALA A 13 -5.11 2.06 5.54
N ALA A 14 -6.15 1.27 5.87
CA ALA A 14 -7.51 1.78 6.01
C ALA A 14 -7.64 2.80 7.15
N ILE A 15 -6.96 2.56 8.26
CA ILE A 15 -6.92 3.49 9.39
C ILE A 15 -6.24 4.81 8.99
N LEU A 16 -5.11 4.72 8.30
CA LEU A 16 -4.41 5.90 7.81
C LEU A 16 -5.28 6.73 6.87
N CYS A 17 -5.99 6.08 5.93
CA CYS A 17 -6.95 6.76 5.07
C CYS A 17 -8.04 7.46 5.88
N THR A 18 -8.57 6.79 6.89
CA THR A 18 -9.64 7.33 7.75
C THR A 18 -9.17 8.56 8.53
N LEU A 19 -7.89 8.56 8.94
CA LEU A 19 -7.28 9.69 9.65
C LEU A 19 -6.85 10.83 8.71
N GLY A 20 -7.05 10.68 7.40
CA GLY A 20 -6.76 11.73 6.43
C GLY A 20 -5.36 11.71 5.86
N PHE A 21 -4.57 10.64 6.08
CA PHE A 21 -3.26 10.52 5.43
C PHE A 21 -3.42 10.42 3.92
N GLU A 22 -2.55 11.10 3.21
CA GLU A 22 -2.55 11.11 1.75
C GLU A 22 -1.58 10.07 1.20
N PHE A 23 -1.91 9.51 0.03
CA PHE A 23 -0.97 8.65 -0.68
C PHE A 23 0.21 9.47 -1.20
N GLU A 24 1.40 8.85 -1.20
CA GLU A 24 2.59 9.47 -1.77
C GLU A 24 2.38 9.77 -3.25
N SER A 25 1.73 8.85 -3.98
CA SER A 25 1.32 9.07 -5.36
C SER A 25 -0.15 8.70 -5.53
N PRO A 26 -1.07 9.69 -5.70
CA PRO A 26 -2.49 9.40 -5.88
C PRO A 26 -2.80 8.56 -7.11
N THR A 27 -1.95 8.63 -8.15
CA THR A 27 -2.13 7.84 -9.38
C THR A 27 -1.58 6.42 -9.25
N SER A 28 -0.71 6.17 -8.27
CA SER A 28 -0.09 4.87 -8.01
C SER A 28 0.02 4.64 -6.50
N PRO A 29 -1.13 4.46 -5.80
CA PRO A 29 -1.13 4.40 -4.33
C PRO A 29 -0.53 3.12 -3.77
N ALA A 30 -0.41 2.06 -4.57
CA ALA A 30 0.07 0.76 -4.11
C ALA A 30 0.99 0.13 -5.16
N SER A 31 1.83 -0.80 -4.68
CA SER A 31 2.67 -1.65 -5.52
C SER A 31 2.31 -3.12 -5.27
N ARG A 32 2.17 -3.91 -6.33
CA ARG A 32 1.94 -5.36 -6.24
C ARG A 32 3.13 -6.06 -6.88
N ILE A 33 3.74 -6.97 -6.14
CA ILE A 33 4.95 -7.67 -6.57
C ILE A 33 4.70 -9.18 -6.47
N ARG A 34 5.05 -9.90 -7.52
CA ARG A 34 5.07 -11.36 -7.54
C ARG A 34 6.48 -11.82 -7.85
N ARG A 35 7.03 -12.68 -7.01
CA ARG A 35 8.37 -13.26 -7.19
C ARG A 35 8.27 -14.61 -7.88
N GLU A 36 9.38 -15.08 -8.44
CA GLU A 36 9.43 -16.41 -9.09
C GLU A 36 9.05 -17.54 -8.13
N SER A 37 9.30 -17.36 -6.84
CA SER A 37 8.92 -18.30 -5.79
C SER A 37 7.40 -18.44 -5.62
N GLY A 38 6.61 -17.58 -6.27
CA GLY A 38 5.17 -17.51 -6.09
C GLY A 38 4.73 -16.56 -4.99
N GLU A 39 5.67 -15.99 -4.24
CA GLU A 39 5.36 -15.01 -3.19
C GLU A 39 4.80 -13.73 -3.81
N GLU A 40 3.64 -13.30 -3.30
CA GLU A 40 3.01 -12.05 -3.70
C GLU A 40 2.95 -11.08 -2.53
N SER A 41 3.17 -9.81 -2.79
CA SER A 41 3.02 -8.77 -1.79
C SER A 41 2.39 -7.53 -2.39
N THR A 42 1.60 -6.83 -1.58
CA THR A 42 1.03 -5.53 -1.92
C THR A 42 1.45 -4.55 -0.85
N VAL A 43 1.98 -3.40 -1.26
CA VAL A 43 2.47 -2.36 -0.35
C VAL A 43 1.76 -1.07 -0.69
N PHE A 44 1.21 -0.40 0.32
CA PHE A 44 0.60 0.91 0.20
C PHE A 44 1.61 1.98 0.61
N HIS A 45 1.67 3.08 -0.13
CA HIS A 45 2.63 4.16 0.09
C HIS A 45 1.91 5.45 0.46
N PHE A 46 2.16 5.93 1.68
CA PHE A 46 1.57 7.15 2.22
C PHE A 46 2.64 8.20 2.47
N LEU A 47 2.22 9.45 2.50
CA LEU A 47 3.05 10.49 3.10
C LEU A 47 3.11 10.22 4.61
N SER A 48 4.29 10.35 5.21
CA SER A 48 4.51 9.97 6.61
C SER A 48 3.84 10.90 7.61
N THR A 49 3.41 12.07 7.17
CA THR A 49 2.72 13.06 8.01
C THR A 49 1.39 13.43 7.36
N SER A 50 0.30 13.41 8.14
CA SER A 50 -1.02 13.81 7.66
C SER A 50 -1.14 15.34 7.56
N PRO A 51 -2.17 15.86 6.84
CA PRO A 51 -2.43 17.31 6.81
C PRO A 51 -2.69 17.92 8.19
N THR A 52 -3.12 17.11 9.17
CA THR A 52 -3.36 17.57 10.54
C THR A 52 -2.16 17.41 11.45
N GLY A 53 -1.02 16.95 10.91
CA GLY A 53 0.23 16.82 11.65
C GLY A 53 0.45 15.50 12.37
N GLN A 54 -0.41 14.50 12.15
CA GLN A 54 -0.21 13.16 12.70
C GLN A 54 0.92 12.46 11.95
N ILE A 55 1.66 11.62 12.68
CA ILE A 55 2.81 10.89 12.13
C ILE A 55 2.44 9.42 11.99
N ALA A 56 2.62 8.86 10.77
CA ALA A 56 2.22 7.49 10.46
C ALA A 56 2.90 6.44 11.36
N ASP A 57 4.18 6.62 11.71
CA ASP A 57 4.89 5.72 12.62
C ASP A 57 4.23 5.67 14.00
N GLU A 58 3.74 6.80 14.49
CA GLU A 58 3.04 6.87 15.77
C GLU A 58 1.69 6.17 15.70
N VAL A 59 0.96 6.35 14.59
CA VAL A 59 -0.31 5.67 14.37
C VAL A 59 -0.09 4.16 14.31
N MET A 60 0.94 3.71 13.61
CA MET A 60 1.27 2.28 13.54
C MET A 60 1.58 1.71 14.92
N ARG A 61 2.32 2.45 15.74
CA ARG A 61 2.66 2.02 17.10
C ARG A 61 1.39 1.90 17.95
N SER A 62 0.52 2.90 17.90
CA SER A 62 -0.76 2.87 18.60
C SER A 62 -1.65 1.75 18.10
N PHE A 63 -1.68 1.51 16.79
CA PHE A 63 -2.43 0.41 16.18
C PHE A 63 -1.99 -0.93 16.76
N SER A 64 -0.68 -1.16 16.89
CA SER A 64 -0.13 -2.39 17.47
C SER A 64 -0.54 -2.57 18.92
N GLU A 65 -0.76 -1.48 19.66
CA GLU A 65 -1.17 -1.48 21.06
C GLU A 65 -2.70 -1.43 21.22
N GLY A 66 -3.46 -1.21 20.14
CA GLY A 66 -4.91 -1.07 20.17
C GLY A 66 -5.41 0.27 20.68
N ALA A 67 -4.51 1.22 20.92
CA ALA A 67 -4.86 2.50 21.54
C ALA A 67 -5.40 3.53 20.55
N GLU A 68 -5.01 3.46 19.27
CA GLU A 68 -5.40 4.46 18.26
C GLU A 68 -6.91 4.52 18.04
N PHE A 69 -7.59 3.39 18.21
CA PHE A 69 -9.03 3.32 18.01
C PHE A 69 -9.75 4.31 18.96
N VAL A 70 -9.37 4.30 20.22
CA VAL A 70 -9.96 5.19 21.21
C VAL A 70 -9.56 6.64 20.96
N ALA A 71 -8.29 6.87 20.65
CA ALA A 71 -7.77 8.22 20.43
C ALA A 71 -8.33 8.85 19.15
N ALA A 72 -8.53 8.06 18.09
CA ALA A 72 -8.98 8.58 16.79
C ALA A 72 -10.49 8.80 16.70
N ALA A 73 -11.28 8.21 17.58
CA ALA A 73 -12.73 8.24 17.49
C ALA A 73 -13.40 8.61 18.82
N PRO A 74 -13.04 9.76 19.45
CA PRO A 74 -13.58 10.09 20.76
C PRO A 74 -15.08 10.39 20.74
N GLU A 75 -15.62 10.90 19.63
CA GLU A 75 -17.02 11.34 19.55
C GLU A 75 -17.96 10.29 18.98
N SER A 76 -17.49 9.49 18.02
CA SER A 76 -18.33 8.49 17.37
C SER A 76 -17.52 7.28 16.93
N PRO A 77 -17.26 6.35 17.85
CA PRO A 77 -16.53 5.11 17.54
C PRO A 77 -17.17 4.31 16.40
N LEU A 78 -18.50 4.26 16.36
CA LEU A 78 -19.22 3.53 15.31
C LEU A 78 -18.99 4.15 13.93
N ALA A 79 -19.08 5.48 13.83
CA ALA A 79 -18.84 6.19 12.57
C ALA A 79 -17.39 5.97 12.10
N TYR A 80 -16.43 5.97 13.03
CA TYR A 80 -15.04 5.69 12.72
C TYR A 80 -14.86 4.26 12.19
N MET A 81 -15.45 3.27 12.83
CA MET A 81 -15.42 1.88 12.38
C MET A 81 -15.99 1.72 10.97
N LEU A 82 -17.13 2.34 10.70
CA LEU A 82 -17.75 2.28 9.38
C LEU A 82 -16.87 2.93 8.32
N ALA A 83 -16.22 4.05 8.66
CA ALA A 83 -15.28 4.71 7.75
C ALA A 83 -14.07 3.83 7.46
N VAL A 84 -13.51 3.16 8.47
CA VAL A 84 -12.39 2.23 8.28
C VAL A 84 -12.78 1.08 7.36
N LEU A 85 -13.96 0.48 7.58
CA LEU A 85 -14.44 -0.63 6.73
C LEU A 85 -14.64 -0.18 5.29
N ARG A 86 -15.20 1.01 5.08
CA ARG A 86 -15.39 1.58 3.76
C ARG A 86 -14.08 1.84 3.05
N ASN A 87 -13.10 2.39 3.76
CA ASN A 87 -11.77 2.63 3.22
C ASN A 87 -11.05 1.31 2.91
N ARG A 88 -11.23 0.29 3.73
CA ARG A 88 -10.69 -1.04 3.46
C ARG A 88 -11.24 -1.59 2.14
N ASP A 89 -12.55 -1.46 1.89
CA ASP A 89 -13.16 -1.90 0.64
C ASP A 89 -12.60 -1.14 -0.56
N SER A 90 -12.39 0.18 -0.40
CA SER A 90 -11.76 1.00 -1.44
C SER A 90 -10.34 0.54 -1.74
N LEU A 91 -9.56 0.17 -0.71
CA LEU A 91 -8.19 -0.32 -0.88
C LEU A 91 -8.16 -1.70 -1.55
N VAL A 92 -9.14 -2.56 -1.28
CA VAL A 92 -9.27 -3.83 -2.01
C VAL A 92 -9.48 -3.58 -3.50
N ALA A 93 -10.30 -2.59 -3.85
CA ALA A 93 -10.49 -2.19 -5.24
C ALA A 93 -9.19 -1.66 -5.87
N VAL A 94 -8.40 -0.89 -5.11
CA VAL A 94 -7.08 -0.42 -5.54
C VAL A 94 -6.16 -1.61 -5.85
N ILE A 95 -6.12 -2.61 -4.98
CA ILE A 95 -5.32 -3.82 -5.20
C ILE A 95 -5.72 -4.50 -6.51
N LYS A 96 -7.02 -4.68 -6.73
CA LYS A 96 -7.53 -5.34 -7.93
C LYS A 96 -7.21 -4.59 -9.21
N SER A 97 -7.14 -3.26 -9.15
CA SER A 97 -6.85 -2.41 -10.31
C SER A 97 -5.35 -2.17 -10.53
N THR A 98 -4.50 -2.54 -9.58
CA THR A 98 -3.06 -2.31 -9.67
C THR A 98 -2.39 -3.46 -10.43
N PRO A 99 -1.66 -3.18 -11.54
CA PRO A 99 -0.92 -4.20 -12.25
C PRO A 99 0.15 -4.84 -11.37
N ARG A 100 0.32 -6.15 -11.49
CA ARG A 100 1.39 -6.86 -10.79
C ARG A 100 2.72 -6.63 -11.48
N GLN A 101 3.78 -6.44 -10.69
CA GLN A 101 5.15 -6.47 -11.15
C GLN A 101 5.68 -7.88 -10.90
N ILE A 102 6.10 -8.56 -11.96
CA ILE A 102 6.72 -9.89 -11.86
C ILE A 102 8.22 -9.68 -11.75
N VAL A 103 8.81 -10.19 -10.68
CA VAL A 103 10.22 -9.97 -10.36
C VAL A 103 10.99 -11.27 -10.55
N PHE A 104 12.07 -11.19 -11.32
CA PHE A 104 12.99 -12.31 -11.57
C PHE A 104 14.38 -11.93 -11.09
N GLU A 105 15.12 -12.92 -10.62
CA GLU A 105 16.52 -12.74 -10.26
C GLU A 105 17.38 -13.62 -11.15
N ARG A 106 18.33 -13.01 -11.87
CA ARG A 106 19.25 -13.69 -12.78
C ARG A 106 20.65 -13.08 -12.65
N ASN A 107 21.63 -13.93 -12.36
CA ASN A 107 23.05 -13.53 -12.26
C ASN A 107 23.28 -12.35 -11.28
N GLY A 108 22.53 -12.34 -10.17
CA GLY A 108 22.61 -11.27 -9.18
C GLY A 108 21.90 -9.98 -9.56
N LYS A 109 21.22 -9.96 -10.70
CA LYS A 109 20.42 -8.82 -11.14
C LYS A 109 18.95 -9.07 -10.90
N ILE A 110 18.25 -8.02 -10.45
CA ILE A 110 16.80 -8.06 -10.27
C ILE A 110 16.15 -7.41 -11.49
N ILE A 111 15.28 -8.16 -12.15
CA ILE A 111 14.57 -7.72 -13.34
C ILE A 111 13.08 -7.74 -13.02
N SER A 112 12.36 -6.66 -13.32
CA SER A 112 10.92 -6.61 -13.12
C SER A 112 10.20 -6.24 -14.42
N ILE A 113 9.02 -6.83 -14.62
CA ILE A 113 8.15 -6.53 -15.75
C ILE A 113 6.71 -6.43 -15.27
N SER A 114 5.96 -5.47 -15.81
CA SER A 114 4.55 -5.32 -15.50
C SER A 114 3.73 -6.46 -16.11
N GLU A 115 2.76 -6.97 -15.35
CA GLU A 115 1.80 -7.95 -15.83
C GLU A 115 1.04 -7.45 -17.07
N ASP A 116 0.86 -6.12 -17.18
CA ASP A 116 0.18 -5.47 -18.32
C ASP A 116 1.09 -5.21 -19.52
N ALA A 117 2.36 -5.62 -19.45
CA ALA A 117 3.30 -5.38 -20.53
C ALA A 117 2.81 -6.01 -21.85
N THR A 118 3.07 -5.31 -22.95
CA THR A 118 2.71 -5.81 -24.27
C THR A 118 3.49 -7.08 -24.63
N ASP A 119 3.00 -7.84 -25.61
CA ASP A 119 3.71 -9.02 -26.09
C ASP A 119 5.10 -8.68 -26.62
N ALA A 120 5.27 -7.51 -27.25
CA ALA A 120 6.56 -7.04 -27.70
C ALA A 120 7.53 -6.82 -26.53
N ASP A 121 7.04 -6.23 -25.44
CA ASP A 121 7.83 -5.99 -24.23
C ASP A 121 8.21 -7.31 -23.58
N LYS A 122 7.28 -8.28 -23.51
CA LYS A 122 7.54 -9.60 -22.95
C LYS A 122 8.59 -10.36 -23.76
N LYS A 123 8.55 -10.27 -25.08
CA LYS A 123 9.56 -10.88 -25.96
C LYS A 123 10.93 -10.24 -25.76
N ARG A 124 10.96 -8.91 -25.63
CA ARG A 124 12.21 -8.19 -25.37
C ARG A 124 12.79 -8.61 -24.03
N PHE A 125 11.91 -8.72 -23.01
CA PHE A 125 12.29 -9.15 -21.68
C PHE A 125 12.86 -10.58 -21.67
N ALA A 126 12.25 -11.48 -22.44
CA ALA A 126 12.67 -12.88 -22.51
C ALA A 126 14.12 -13.04 -22.97
N LYS A 127 14.66 -12.08 -23.73
CA LYS A 127 16.07 -12.09 -24.19
C LYS A 127 17.06 -11.84 -23.05
N PHE A 128 16.60 -11.28 -21.93
CA PHE A 128 17.44 -11.00 -20.76
C PHE A 128 17.38 -12.10 -19.70
N ILE A 129 16.48 -13.03 -19.86
CA ILE A 129 16.36 -14.20 -18.99
C ILE A 129 17.15 -15.38 -19.62
#